data_a33d9874a50d8e336425b0207975f8c5
#
_entry.id   a33d9874a50d8e336425b0207975f8c5
#
_cell.length_a   1.000
_cell.length_b   1.000
_cell.length_c   1.000
_cell.angle_alpha   90.00
_cell.angle_beta   90.00
_cell.angle_gamma   90.00
#
_symmetry.space_group_name_H-M   'P 1'
#
loop_
_entity.id
_entity.type
_entity.pdbx_description
1 polymer ?
#
loop_
_entity_poly.entity_id
_entity_poly.type
_entity_poly.pdbx_seq_one_letter_code
_entity_poly.pdbx_strand_id
1 'polypeptide(L)'
;MEIWNDIYNHFNPVAFSIFGFSVHWYGLMYILALVLALAMAKYLVKKDKIPISNQLLDNYFFWVEIGVILGARLGWVLVYSGEVSYYLTQPWQIFNPFHNGEFIGIRGMSYHGAVVGFLLATYLFCKRYKQNLWQLLDLCAICIPFGYTFGRVGNFLNQELFGRVTDVPWAINVFGQPRHPSQLYEAFLEGLVIFVILLLVVGVSSMAASFYCGPRYIDEEFHHYNSGICDTTYNKNSYPTNYKYDNYYNGGYRSCCR
;
A
#
# COMPACT_ATOMS: atom_id res chain seq x y z
N MET A 1 -21.58 -25.58 13.63
CA MET A 1 -20.22 -25.23 14.06
C MET A 1 -19.18 -26.25 13.63
N GLU A 2 -19.51 -27.52 13.55
CA GLU A 2 -18.59 -28.60 13.11
C GLU A 2 -17.95 -28.30 11.74
N ILE A 3 -18.75 -27.91 10.74
CA ILE A 3 -18.22 -27.55 9.40
C ILE A 3 -17.20 -26.39 9.46
N TRP A 4 -17.44 -25.41 10.32
CA TRP A 4 -16.51 -24.30 10.50
C TRP A 4 -15.20 -24.74 11.18
N ASN A 5 -15.33 -25.53 12.25
CA ASN A 5 -14.15 -25.99 12.97
C ASN A 5 -13.23 -26.83 12.08
N ASP A 6 -13.79 -27.61 11.16
CA ASP A 6 -13.06 -28.45 10.21
C ASP A 6 -12.97 -27.84 8.79
N ILE A 7 -13.06 -26.51 8.68
CA ILE A 7 -13.12 -25.80 7.39
C ILE A 7 -11.95 -26.15 6.47
N TYR A 8 -10.75 -26.35 7.01
CA TYR A 8 -9.55 -26.69 6.24
C TYR A 8 -9.57 -28.08 5.60
N ASN A 9 -10.47 -28.97 6.04
CA ASN A 9 -10.70 -30.26 5.40
C ASN A 9 -11.64 -30.16 4.19
N HIS A 10 -12.35 -29.03 4.02
CA HIS A 10 -13.36 -28.84 2.99
C HIS A 10 -12.87 -28.07 1.76
N PHE A 11 -11.66 -27.51 1.79
CA PHE A 11 -11.09 -26.85 0.60
C PHE A 11 -9.57 -27.06 0.47
N ASN A 12 -9.08 -26.97 -0.76
CA ASN A 12 -7.66 -27.11 -1.07
C ASN A 12 -7.01 -25.71 -1.20
N PRO A 13 -5.82 -25.48 -0.64
CA PRO A 13 -5.03 -24.24 -0.87
C PRO A 13 -4.72 -23.98 -2.35
N VAL A 14 -4.66 -25.03 -3.18
CA VAL A 14 -4.49 -24.93 -4.63
C VAL A 14 -5.83 -24.60 -5.29
N ALA A 15 -5.94 -23.44 -5.93
CA ALA A 15 -7.13 -23.01 -6.64
C ALA A 15 -7.35 -23.83 -7.93
N PHE A 16 -6.28 -23.98 -8.71
CA PHE A 16 -6.26 -24.78 -9.93
C PHE A 16 -4.82 -25.09 -10.34
N SER A 17 -4.65 -26.04 -11.28
CA SER A 17 -3.34 -26.37 -11.84
C SER A 17 -3.37 -26.24 -13.37
N ILE A 18 -2.37 -25.56 -13.94
CA ILE A 18 -2.22 -25.36 -15.39
C ILE A 18 -0.84 -25.86 -15.80
N PHE A 19 -0.76 -26.79 -16.76
CA PHE A 19 0.51 -27.34 -17.28
C PHE A 19 1.48 -27.82 -16.19
N GLY A 20 0.94 -28.40 -15.08
CA GLY A 20 1.78 -28.88 -13.96
C GLY A 20 2.14 -27.82 -12.93
N PHE A 21 1.82 -26.56 -13.15
CA PHE A 21 2.00 -25.49 -12.16
C PHE A 21 0.74 -25.31 -11.33
N SER A 22 0.87 -25.43 -10.00
CA SER A 22 -0.22 -25.23 -9.06
C SER A 22 -0.36 -23.75 -8.71
N VAL A 23 -1.51 -23.17 -9.01
CA VAL A 23 -1.88 -21.80 -8.63
C VAL A 23 -2.60 -21.83 -7.30
N HIS A 24 -2.03 -21.19 -6.30
CA HIS A 24 -2.57 -21.12 -4.94
C HIS A 24 -3.53 -19.93 -4.76
N TRP A 25 -4.52 -20.10 -3.91
CA TRP A 25 -5.44 -19.03 -3.54
C TRP A 25 -4.71 -17.80 -3.01
N TYR A 26 -3.61 -17.98 -2.27
CA TYR A 26 -2.79 -16.88 -1.77
C TYR A 26 -2.31 -15.96 -2.90
N GLY A 27 -1.78 -16.52 -3.99
CA GLY A 27 -1.32 -15.72 -5.13
C GLY A 27 -2.45 -14.92 -5.78
N LEU A 28 -3.64 -15.53 -5.92
CA LEU A 28 -4.82 -14.85 -6.47
C LEU A 28 -5.30 -13.72 -5.56
N MET A 29 -5.35 -13.95 -4.25
CA MET A 29 -5.73 -12.94 -3.27
C MET A 29 -4.70 -11.81 -3.17
N TYR A 30 -3.41 -12.12 -3.35
CA TYR A 30 -2.35 -11.10 -3.42
C TYR A 30 -2.53 -10.19 -4.64
N ILE A 31 -2.74 -10.77 -5.83
CA ILE A 31 -3.03 -9.98 -7.04
C ILE A 31 -4.30 -9.13 -6.84
N LEU A 32 -5.36 -9.72 -6.28
CA LEU A 32 -6.59 -9.00 -5.97
C LEU A 32 -6.34 -7.84 -5.02
N ALA A 33 -5.56 -8.05 -3.95
CA ALA A 33 -5.18 -7.00 -2.99
C ALA A 33 -4.49 -5.82 -3.69
N LEU A 34 -3.52 -6.09 -4.56
CA LEU A 34 -2.80 -5.07 -5.31
C LEU A 34 -3.71 -4.29 -6.26
N VAL A 35 -4.54 -5.00 -7.03
CA VAL A 35 -5.49 -4.38 -7.97
C VAL A 35 -6.49 -3.50 -7.23
N LEU A 36 -7.04 -3.98 -6.12
CA LEU A 36 -8.00 -3.22 -5.32
C LEU A 36 -7.35 -2.03 -4.60
N ALA A 37 -6.12 -2.16 -4.10
CA ALA A 37 -5.38 -1.04 -3.51
C ALA A 37 -5.11 0.04 -4.56
N LEU A 38 -4.69 -0.31 -5.77
CA LEU A 38 -4.50 0.64 -6.86
C LEU A 38 -5.82 1.29 -7.32
N ALA A 39 -6.90 0.51 -7.42
CA ALA A 39 -8.22 1.02 -7.76
C ALA A 39 -8.72 2.00 -6.69
N MET A 40 -8.51 1.69 -5.40
CA MET A 40 -8.83 2.58 -4.29
C MET A 40 -8.01 3.86 -4.34
N ALA A 41 -6.70 3.79 -4.62
CA ALA A 41 -5.86 4.95 -4.78
C ALA A 41 -6.35 5.86 -5.91
N LYS A 42 -6.69 5.30 -7.08
CA LYS A 42 -7.28 6.05 -8.21
C LYS A 42 -8.62 6.70 -7.84
N TYR A 43 -9.46 5.98 -7.09
CA TYR A 43 -10.74 6.51 -6.60
C TYR A 43 -10.53 7.71 -5.67
N LEU A 44 -9.61 7.62 -4.69
CA LEU A 44 -9.30 8.69 -3.74
C LEU A 44 -8.70 9.91 -4.46
N VAL A 45 -7.75 9.71 -5.36
CA VAL A 45 -7.15 10.78 -6.18
C VAL A 45 -8.23 11.54 -6.95
N LYS A 46 -9.19 10.83 -7.56
CA LYS A 46 -10.31 11.45 -8.27
C LYS A 46 -11.29 12.16 -7.35
N LYS A 47 -11.65 11.52 -6.21
CA LYS A 47 -12.60 12.05 -5.24
C LYS A 47 -12.09 13.34 -4.61
N ASP A 48 -10.84 13.34 -4.15
CA ASP A 48 -10.23 14.46 -3.41
C ASP A 48 -9.50 15.43 -4.34
N LYS A 49 -9.66 15.27 -5.67
CA LYS A 49 -9.07 16.12 -6.72
C LYS A 49 -7.57 16.32 -6.56
N ILE A 50 -6.86 15.28 -6.13
CA ILE A 50 -5.41 15.30 -5.97
C ILE A 50 -4.77 15.47 -7.36
N PRO A 51 -3.79 16.36 -7.56
CA PRO A 51 -3.21 16.66 -8.87
C PRO A 51 -2.21 15.59 -9.35
N ILE A 52 -2.62 14.33 -9.33
CA ILE A 52 -1.84 13.16 -9.78
C ILE A 52 -2.61 12.48 -10.90
N SER A 53 -1.96 12.32 -12.07
CA SER A 53 -2.58 11.59 -13.19
C SER A 53 -2.62 10.09 -12.91
N ASN A 54 -3.62 9.39 -13.48
CA ASN A 54 -3.73 7.93 -13.36
C ASN A 54 -2.47 7.23 -13.86
N GLN A 55 -1.87 7.70 -14.96
CA GLN A 55 -0.64 7.14 -15.51
C GLN A 55 0.55 7.30 -14.55
N LEU A 56 0.65 8.45 -13.88
CA LEU A 56 1.70 8.69 -12.88
C LEU A 56 1.51 7.77 -11.66
N LEU A 57 0.26 7.52 -11.26
CA LEU A 57 -0.09 6.62 -10.19
C LEU A 57 0.24 5.15 -10.54
N ASP A 58 -0.03 4.73 -11.78
CA ASP A 58 0.37 3.41 -12.28
C ASP A 58 1.91 3.25 -12.27
N ASN A 59 2.64 4.27 -12.71
CA ASN A 59 4.10 4.27 -12.63
C ASN A 59 4.60 4.20 -11.18
N TYR A 60 3.96 4.95 -10.26
CA TYR A 60 4.29 4.89 -8.84
C TYR A 60 4.09 3.50 -8.25
N PHE A 61 2.99 2.86 -8.58
CA PHE A 61 2.71 1.49 -8.17
C PHE A 61 3.85 0.54 -8.56
N PHE A 62 4.29 0.56 -9.83
CA PHE A 62 5.43 -0.27 -10.28
C PHE A 62 6.73 0.03 -9.54
N TRP A 63 7.02 1.30 -9.27
CA TRP A 63 8.21 1.68 -8.51
C TRP A 63 8.19 1.12 -7.10
N VAL A 64 7.05 1.21 -6.44
CA VAL A 64 6.85 0.70 -5.08
C VAL A 64 6.95 -0.82 -5.06
N GLU A 65 6.30 -1.52 -5.96
CA GLU A 65 6.36 -2.99 -6.03
C GLU A 65 7.80 -3.48 -6.23
N ILE A 66 8.55 -2.89 -7.15
CA ILE A 66 9.96 -3.22 -7.35
C ILE A 66 10.76 -2.91 -6.08
N GLY A 67 10.54 -1.76 -5.47
CA GLY A 67 11.22 -1.37 -4.23
C GLY A 67 10.95 -2.33 -3.07
N VAL A 68 9.69 -2.74 -2.89
CA VAL A 68 9.26 -3.70 -1.87
C VAL A 68 9.93 -5.07 -2.09
N ILE A 69 9.89 -5.59 -3.31
CA ILE A 69 10.48 -6.91 -3.63
C ILE A 69 12.01 -6.89 -3.43
N LEU A 70 12.69 -5.87 -3.97
CA LEU A 70 14.13 -5.72 -3.81
C LEU A 70 14.52 -5.54 -2.34
N GLY A 71 13.82 -4.66 -1.64
CA GLY A 71 14.05 -4.40 -0.22
C GLY A 71 13.82 -5.63 0.65
N ALA A 72 12.72 -6.35 0.44
CA ALA A 72 12.40 -7.57 1.16
C ALA A 72 13.50 -8.65 0.98
N ARG A 73 13.95 -8.84 -0.25
CA ARG A 73 14.95 -9.85 -0.56
C ARG A 73 16.33 -9.46 -0.06
N LEU A 74 16.79 -8.24 -0.32
CA LEU A 74 18.07 -7.75 0.18
C LEU A 74 18.09 -7.69 1.71
N GLY A 75 17.00 -7.25 2.34
CA GLY A 75 16.88 -7.23 3.79
C GLY A 75 16.98 -8.64 4.40
N TRP A 76 16.41 -9.65 3.75
CA TRP A 76 16.56 -11.04 4.20
C TRP A 76 18.00 -11.52 4.05
N VAL A 77 18.63 -11.28 2.92
CA VAL A 77 20.03 -11.67 2.66
C VAL A 77 20.97 -11.04 3.69
N LEU A 78 20.80 -9.74 3.97
CA LEU A 78 21.71 -9.00 4.84
C LEU A 78 21.53 -9.32 6.33
N VAL A 79 20.29 -9.63 6.77
CA VAL A 79 19.98 -9.73 8.19
C VAL A 79 19.68 -11.17 8.64
N TYR A 80 19.02 -11.97 7.80
CA TYR A 80 18.46 -13.25 8.22
C TYR A 80 19.11 -14.48 7.59
N SER A 81 19.85 -14.34 6.47
CA SER A 81 20.40 -15.50 5.77
C SER A 81 21.53 -16.21 6.53
N GLY A 82 22.29 -15.46 7.34
CA GLY A 82 23.52 -15.95 7.97
C GLY A 82 24.69 -16.20 6.98
N GLU A 83 24.44 -16.05 5.67
CA GLU A 83 25.39 -16.40 4.60
C GLU A 83 25.69 -15.21 3.66
N VAL A 84 25.86 -14.02 4.23
CA VAL A 84 26.07 -12.78 3.45
C VAL A 84 27.26 -12.90 2.51
N SER A 85 28.37 -13.53 2.96
CA SER A 85 29.58 -13.72 2.13
C SER A 85 29.30 -14.58 0.89
N TYR A 86 28.46 -15.61 0.99
CA TYR A 86 28.05 -16.41 -0.14
C TYR A 86 27.31 -15.57 -1.19
N TYR A 87 26.33 -14.75 -0.75
CA TYR A 87 25.57 -13.90 -1.67
C TYR A 87 26.40 -12.76 -2.26
N LEU A 88 27.43 -12.28 -1.56
CA LEU A 88 28.36 -11.29 -2.11
C LEU A 88 29.27 -11.89 -3.21
N THR A 89 29.67 -13.13 -3.07
CA THR A 89 30.49 -13.83 -4.09
C THR A 89 29.67 -14.32 -5.28
N GLN A 90 28.35 -14.57 -5.06
CA GLN A 90 27.44 -15.07 -6.08
C GLN A 90 26.13 -14.24 -6.09
N PRO A 91 26.16 -12.95 -6.53
CA PRO A 91 25.02 -12.04 -6.42
C PRO A 91 23.77 -12.47 -7.20
N TRP A 92 23.92 -13.27 -8.26
CA TRP A 92 22.78 -13.82 -9.00
C TRP A 92 21.93 -14.78 -8.16
N GLN A 93 22.49 -15.38 -7.10
CA GLN A 93 21.76 -16.25 -6.19
C GLN A 93 20.76 -15.49 -5.30
N ILE A 94 20.91 -14.19 -5.18
CA ILE A 94 19.95 -13.36 -4.44
C ILE A 94 18.53 -13.53 -5.01
N PHE A 95 18.39 -13.58 -6.34
CA PHE A 95 17.11 -13.68 -7.03
C PHE A 95 16.93 -15.01 -7.79
N ASN A 96 17.77 -16.01 -7.54
CA ASN A 96 17.66 -17.31 -8.18
C ASN A 96 16.43 -18.06 -7.62
N PRO A 97 15.42 -18.39 -8.46
CA PRO A 97 14.25 -19.15 -8.04
C PRO A 97 14.47 -20.67 -8.06
N PHE A 98 15.65 -21.13 -8.52
CA PHE A 98 15.96 -22.55 -8.64
C PHE A 98 16.86 -23.01 -7.49
N HIS A 99 16.56 -24.17 -6.94
CA HIS A 99 17.41 -24.85 -5.95
C HIS A 99 17.55 -26.31 -6.36
N ASN A 100 18.79 -26.80 -6.52
CA ASN A 100 19.09 -28.17 -6.99
C ASN A 100 18.38 -28.56 -8.30
N GLY A 101 18.17 -27.59 -9.21
CA GLY A 101 17.49 -27.82 -10.49
C GLY A 101 15.95 -27.78 -10.42
N GLU A 102 15.36 -27.67 -9.24
CA GLU A 102 13.92 -27.54 -9.06
C GLU A 102 13.50 -26.06 -8.90
N PHE A 103 12.38 -25.70 -9.51
CA PHE A 103 11.79 -24.37 -9.36
C PHE A 103 11.02 -24.29 -8.04
N ILE A 104 11.62 -23.60 -7.06
CA ILE A 104 11.03 -23.43 -5.73
C ILE A 104 10.55 -21.99 -5.45
N GLY A 105 10.74 -21.07 -6.41
CA GLY A 105 10.48 -19.65 -6.25
C GLY A 105 11.51 -18.93 -5.37
N ILE A 106 11.36 -17.63 -5.22
CA ILE A 106 12.24 -16.80 -4.37
C ILE A 106 11.78 -16.95 -2.92
N ARG A 107 12.58 -17.62 -2.09
CA ARG A 107 12.33 -17.84 -0.67
C ARG A 107 13.16 -16.88 0.18
N GLY A 108 12.62 -16.55 1.36
CA GLY A 108 13.27 -15.63 2.30
C GLY A 108 13.04 -14.17 1.92
N MET A 109 12.03 -13.60 2.57
CA MET A 109 11.64 -12.20 2.43
C MET A 109 11.59 -11.55 3.81
N SER A 110 12.16 -10.36 3.94
CA SER A 110 12.16 -9.58 5.17
C SER A 110 11.08 -8.51 5.13
N TYR A 111 10.18 -8.52 6.11
CA TYR A 111 9.19 -7.45 6.26
C TYR A 111 9.86 -6.08 6.46
N HIS A 112 10.87 -5.99 7.34
CA HIS A 112 11.60 -4.74 7.57
C HIS A 112 12.31 -4.25 6.31
N GLY A 113 12.91 -5.17 5.55
CA GLY A 113 13.51 -4.86 4.26
C GLY A 113 12.48 -4.34 3.24
N ALA A 114 11.28 -4.93 3.21
CA ALA A 114 10.17 -4.47 2.37
C ALA A 114 9.77 -3.02 2.69
N VAL A 115 9.64 -2.69 3.99
CA VAL A 115 9.31 -1.32 4.44
C VAL A 115 10.39 -0.32 4.04
N VAL A 116 11.67 -0.66 4.22
CA VAL A 116 12.78 0.20 3.79
C VAL A 116 12.76 0.39 2.28
N GLY A 117 12.55 -0.69 1.52
CA GLY A 117 12.44 -0.66 0.07
C GLY A 117 11.27 0.20 -0.43
N PHE A 118 10.10 0.09 0.21
CA PHE A 118 8.93 0.94 -0.03
C PHE A 118 9.25 2.43 0.16
N LEU A 119 9.81 2.80 1.30
CA LEU A 119 10.12 4.19 1.62
C LEU A 119 11.17 4.77 0.68
N LEU A 120 12.20 3.99 0.36
CA LEU A 120 13.25 4.40 -0.57
C LEU A 120 12.70 4.58 -1.99
N ALA A 121 11.89 3.63 -2.48
CA ALA A 121 11.26 3.73 -3.80
C ALA A 121 10.33 4.95 -3.89
N THR A 122 9.52 5.19 -2.86
CA THR A 122 8.64 6.37 -2.79
C THR A 122 9.46 7.66 -2.80
N TYR A 123 10.52 7.75 -2.00
CA TYR A 123 11.40 8.93 -1.99
C TYR A 123 12.05 9.18 -3.35
N LEU A 124 12.63 8.14 -3.98
CA LEU A 124 13.26 8.25 -5.30
C LEU A 124 12.25 8.63 -6.38
N PHE A 125 11.04 8.06 -6.33
CA PHE A 125 9.95 8.41 -7.22
C PHE A 125 9.58 9.90 -7.08
N CYS A 126 9.36 10.38 -5.85
CA CYS A 126 9.04 11.78 -5.58
C CYS A 126 10.13 12.72 -6.11
N LYS A 127 11.40 12.37 -5.88
CA LYS A 127 12.53 13.15 -6.40
C LYS A 127 12.58 13.17 -7.94
N ARG A 128 12.29 12.02 -8.60
CA ARG A 128 12.33 11.88 -10.06
C ARG A 128 11.20 12.59 -10.76
N TYR A 129 9.97 12.49 -10.21
CA TYR A 129 8.75 13.01 -10.82
C TYR A 129 8.25 14.31 -10.17
N LYS A 130 9.03 14.90 -9.24
CA LYS A 130 8.73 16.13 -8.51
C LYS A 130 7.36 16.07 -7.81
N GLN A 131 7.05 14.93 -7.18
CA GLN A 131 5.81 14.72 -6.44
C GLN A 131 6.01 15.00 -4.94
N ASN A 132 4.93 15.33 -4.25
CA ASN A 132 4.94 15.50 -2.81
C ASN A 132 5.01 14.13 -2.11
N LEU A 133 6.06 13.93 -1.31
CA LEU A 133 6.30 12.68 -0.58
C LEU A 133 5.16 12.36 0.40
N TRP A 134 4.74 13.34 1.19
CA TRP A 134 3.73 13.15 2.21
C TRP A 134 2.38 12.80 1.61
N GLN A 135 2.01 13.44 0.50
CA GLN A 135 0.77 13.15 -0.20
C GLN A 135 0.70 11.71 -0.71
N LEU A 136 1.81 11.16 -1.23
CA LEU A 136 1.85 9.76 -1.66
C LEU A 136 1.87 8.80 -0.46
N LEU A 137 2.55 9.15 0.63
CA LEU A 137 2.55 8.34 1.85
C LEU A 137 1.16 8.30 2.49
N ASP A 138 0.43 9.42 2.55
CA ASP A 138 -0.94 9.48 3.07
C ASP A 138 -1.89 8.63 2.23
N LEU A 139 -1.76 8.72 0.90
CA LEU A 139 -2.53 7.87 0.00
C LEU A 139 -2.27 6.38 0.24
N CYS A 140 -0.99 5.99 0.38
CA CYS A 140 -0.60 4.63 0.70
C CYS A 140 -1.10 4.19 2.08
N ALA A 141 -1.05 5.07 3.08
CA ALA A 141 -1.52 4.77 4.44
C ALA A 141 -3.00 4.33 4.47
N ILE A 142 -3.83 4.86 3.57
CA ILE A 142 -5.23 4.46 3.43
C ILE A 142 -5.36 3.16 2.60
N CYS A 143 -4.61 3.04 1.50
CA CYS A 143 -4.76 1.91 0.58
C CYS A 143 -4.13 0.61 1.10
N ILE A 144 -3.06 0.68 1.90
CA ILE A 144 -2.36 -0.49 2.44
C ILE A 144 -3.28 -1.33 3.35
N PRO A 145 -3.99 -0.80 4.36
CA PRO A 145 -4.90 -1.59 5.19
C PRO A 145 -6.01 -2.24 4.39
N PHE A 146 -6.52 -1.55 3.37
CA PHE A 146 -7.51 -2.12 2.47
C PHE A 146 -6.98 -3.35 1.72
N GLY A 147 -5.80 -3.25 1.11
CA GLY A 147 -5.14 -4.38 0.45
C GLY A 147 -4.76 -5.49 1.44
N TYR A 148 -4.30 -5.14 2.64
CA TYR A 148 -3.94 -6.06 3.70
C TYR A 148 -5.08 -7.01 4.10
N THR A 149 -6.32 -6.52 4.13
CA THR A 149 -7.52 -7.34 4.35
C THR A 149 -7.53 -8.57 3.44
N PHE A 150 -7.32 -8.38 2.15
CA PHE A 150 -7.34 -9.47 1.16
C PHE A 150 -6.11 -10.37 1.28
N GLY A 151 -4.95 -9.82 1.62
CA GLY A 151 -3.74 -10.59 1.88
C GLY A 151 -3.93 -11.57 3.04
N ARG A 152 -4.58 -11.12 4.14
CA ARG A 152 -4.89 -11.98 5.30
C ARG A 152 -5.95 -13.04 5.01
N VAL A 153 -6.96 -12.70 4.22
CA VAL A 153 -7.89 -13.71 3.69
C VAL A 153 -7.14 -14.73 2.83
N GLY A 154 -6.16 -14.29 2.05
CA GLY A 154 -5.27 -15.17 1.29
C GLY A 154 -4.49 -16.15 2.17
N ASN A 155 -3.92 -15.69 3.30
CA ASN A 155 -3.26 -16.58 4.26
C ASN A 155 -4.24 -17.63 4.85
N PHE A 156 -5.48 -17.23 5.15
CA PHE A 156 -6.50 -18.15 5.63
C PHE A 156 -6.81 -19.23 4.57
N LEU A 157 -7.02 -18.83 3.31
CA LEU A 157 -7.27 -19.75 2.21
C LEU A 157 -6.05 -20.64 1.90
N ASN A 158 -4.84 -20.17 2.17
CA ASN A 158 -3.60 -20.93 2.00
C ASN A 158 -3.28 -21.82 3.23
N GLN A 159 -4.13 -21.79 4.27
CA GLN A 159 -3.99 -22.57 5.48
C GLN A 159 -2.65 -22.33 6.21
N GLU A 160 -2.25 -21.07 6.31
CA GLU A 160 -0.99 -20.66 6.94
C GLU A 160 -1.19 -19.50 7.93
N LEU A 161 -0.18 -19.22 8.76
CA LEU A 161 -0.15 -18.12 9.73
C LEU A 161 -1.36 -18.10 10.70
N PHE A 162 -1.83 -19.28 11.10
CA PHE A 162 -2.87 -19.45 12.10
C PHE A 162 -2.34 -19.14 13.51
N GLY A 163 -3.27 -18.81 14.42
CA GLY A 163 -2.96 -18.39 15.78
C GLY A 163 -2.60 -19.50 16.74
N ARG A 164 -2.59 -19.17 18.01
CA ARG A 164 -2.29 -20.09 19.12
C ARG A 164 -3.38 -21.14 19.28
N VAL A 165 -3.04 -22.25 19.94
CA VAL A 165 -4.00 -23.26 20.38
C VAL A 165 -5.01 -22.61 21.33
N THR A 166 -6.29 -22.96 21.20
CA THR A 166 -7.39 -22.36 21.96
C THR A 166 -8.57 -23.32 22.05
N ASP A 167 -9.43 -23.11 23.00
CA ASP A 167 -10.68 -23.84 23.26
C ASP A 167 -11.93 -23.01 22.93
N VAL A 168 -11.79 -21.86 22.27
CA VAL A 168 -12.95 -21.04 21.87
C VAL A 168 -13.84 -21.79 20.88
N PRO A 169 -15.18 -21.60 20.93
CA PRO A 169 -16.11 -22.37 20.10
C PRO A 169 -15.93 -22.16 18.58
N TRP A 170 -15.31 -21.05 18.17
CA TRP A 170 -15.03 -20.74 16.76
C TRP A 170 -13.58 -21.05 16.35
N ALA A 171 -12.84 -21.86 17.13
CA ALA A 171 -11.53 -22.33 16.74
C ALA A 171 -11.60 -23.14 15.43
N ILE A 172 -10.52 -23.13 14.66
CA ILE A 172 -10.35 -23.97 13.46
C ILE A 172 -9.37 -25.10 13.76
N ASN A 173 -9.66 -26.31 13.31
CA ASN A 173 -8.77 -27.46 13.46
C ASN A 173 -7.62 -27.39 12.45
N VAL A 174 -6.40 -27.32 12.96
CA VAL A 174 -5.17 -27.27 12.17
C VAL A 174 -4.23 -28.34 12.68
N PHE A 175 -3.91 -29.33 11.87
CA PHE A 175 -3.08 -30.47 12.23
C PHE A 175 -3.54 -31.18 13.53
N GLY A 176 -4.86 -31.34 13.67
CA GLY A 176 -5.46 -32.03 14.83
C GLY A 176 -5.51 -31.19 16.12
N GLN A 177 -5.23 -29.88 16.05
CA GLN A 177 -5.32 -28.95 17.19
C GLN A 177 -6.24 -27.79 16.89
N PRO A 178 -7.15 -27.41 17.80
CA PRO A 178 -7.97 -26.21 17.63
C PRO A 178 -7.12 -24.95 17.82
N ARG A 179 -7.18 -24.03 16.87
CA ARG A 179 -6.40 -22.78 16.84
C ARG A 179 -7.26 -21.59 16.50
N HIS A 180 -6.84 -20.41 16.96
CA HIS A 180 -7.46 -19.16 16.55
C HIS A 180 -7.28 -18.91 15.04
N PRO A 181 -8.33 -18.55 14.28
CA PRO A 181 -8.21 -18.06 12.92
C PRO A 181 -7.67 -16.62 12.92
N SER A 182 -6.42 -16.44 13.38
CA SER A 182 -5.81 -15.09 13.57
C SER A 182 -5.77 -14.29 12.29
N GLN A 183 -5.62 -14.94 11.12
CA GLN A 183 -5.65 -14.30 9.82
C GLN A 183 -6.94 -13.50 9.61
N LEU A 184 -8.09 -14.04 10.03
CA LEU A 184 -9.39 -13.36 9.90
C LEU A 184 -9.53 -12.22 10.90
N TYR A 185 -8.98 -12.36 12.12
CA TYR A 185 -8.96 -11.27 13.09
C TYR A 185 -8.13 -10.10 12.57
N GLU A 186 -6.95 -10.39 12.02
CA GLU A 186 -6.06 -9.41 11.43
C GLU A 186 -6.68 -8.76 10.17
N ALA A 187 -7.32 -9.55 9.30
CA ALA A 187 -8.05 -9.04 8.14
C ALA A 187 -9.12 -8.02 8.55
N PHE A 188 -9.88 -8.33 9.62
CA PHE A 188 -10.94 -7.47 10.10
C PHE A 188 -10.39 -6.26 10.87
N LEU A 189 -9.54 -6.48 11.87
CA LEU A 189 -9.11 -5.42 12.78
C LEU A 189 -8.03 -4.52 12.16
N GLU A 190 -6.95 -5.12 11.63
CA GLU A 190 -5.82 -4.38 11.08
C GLU A 190 -6.05 -3.97 9.62
N GLY A 191 -6.89 -4.70 8.91
CA GLY A 191 -7.31 -4.36 7.56
C GLY A 191 -8.52 -3.44 7.55
N LEU A 192 -9.72 -4.02 7.65
CA LEU A 192 -10.97 -3.30 7.41
C LEU A 192 -11.24 -2.17 8.41
N VAL A 193 -11.06 -2.42 9.72
CA VAL A 193 -11.36 -1.41 10.76
C VAL A 193 -10.40 -0.22 10.64
N ILE A 194 -9.10 -0.45 10.49
CA ILE A 194 -8.12 0.63 10.29
C ILE A 194 -8.43 1.41 9.00
N PHE A 195 -8.74 0.72 7.91
CA PHE A 195 -9.15 1.37 6.65
C PHE A 195 -10.35 2.31 6.85
N VAL A 196 -11.40 1.84 7.53
CA VAL A 196 -12.60 2.66 7.80
C VAL A 196 -12.26 3.85 8.69
N ILE A 197 -11.46 3.66 9.75
CA ILE A 197 -11.01 4.76 10.63
C ILE A 197 -10.26 5.82 9.83
N LEU A 198 -9.30 5.41 8.98
CA LEU A 198 -8.53 6.35 8.17
C LEU A 198 -9.39 7.11 7.16
N LEU A 199 -10.35 6.44 6.52
CA LEU A 199 -11.32 7.10 5.65
C LEU A 199 -12.16 8.15 6.39
N LEU A 200 -12.61 7.84 7.61
CA LEU A 200 -13.39 8.77 8.42
C LEU A 200 -12.54 9.95 8.86
N VAL A 201 -11.32 9.73 9.34
CA VAL A 201 -10.40 10.80 9.75
C VAL A 201 -10.09 11.74 8.60
N VAL A 202 -9.73 11.20 7.42
CA VAL A 202 -9.44 12.00 6.22
C VAL A 202 -10.72 12.72 5.74
N GLY A 203 -11.86 12.04 5.74
CA GLY A 203 -13.14 12.64 5.35
C GLY A 203 -13.55 13.81 6.27
N VAL A 204 -13.39 13.67 7.59
CA VAL A 204 -13.66 14.73 8.54
C VAL A 204 -12.68 15.91 8.37
N SER A 205 -11.39 15.62 8.16
CA SER A 205 -10.37 16.67 7.93
C SER A 205 -10.66 17.47 6.66
N SER A 206 -11.03 16.80 5.56
CA SER A 206 -11.42 17.44 4.30
C SER A 206 -12.69 18.28 4.45
N MET A 207 -13.69 17.81 5.21
CA MET A 207 -14.89 18.57 5.53
C MET A 207 -14.58 19.79 6.38
N ALA A 208 -13.74 19.64 7.42
CA ALA A 208 -13.34 20.74 8.29
C ALA A 208 -12.58 21.81 7.50
N ALA A 209 -11.63 21.43 6.66
CA ALA A 209 -10.91 22.35 5.79
C ALA A 209 -11.85 23.11 4.83
N SER A 210 -12.83 22.42 4.23
CA SER A 210 -13.84 23.02 3.35
C SER A 210 -14.75 23.99 4.12
N PHE A 211 -15.06 23.71 5.38
CA PHE A 211 -15.89 24.58 6.22
C PHE A 211 -15.17 25.87 6.67
N TYR A 212 -13.86 25.75 7.00
CA TYR A 212 -13.09 26.88 7.52
C TYR A 212 -12.46 27.75 6.44
N CYS A 213 -12.09 27.19 5.28
CA CYS A 213 -11.30 27.90 4.27
C CYS A 213 -11.91 27.92 2.87
N GLY A 214 -12.98 27.17 2.59
CA GLY A 214 -13.56 27.04 1.24
C GLY A 214 -12.66 26.28 0.25
N PRO A 215 -13.17 26.01 -0.97
CA PRO A 215 -12.48 25.14 -1.93
C PRO A 215 -11.10 25.64 -2.43
N ARG A 216 -10.72 26.87 -2.12
CA ARG A 216 -9.44 27.47 -2.55
C ARG A 216 -8.28 27.23 -1.59
N TYR A 217 -8.54 26.98 -0.31
CA TYR A 217 -7.46 26.80 0.66
C TYR A 217 -6.70 25.47 0.48
N ILE A 218 -7.37 24.48 -0.07
CA ILE A 218 -6.76 23.17 -0.35
C ILE A 218 -5.71 23.28 -1.47
N ASP A 219 -5.93 24.15 -2.47
CA ASP A 219 -4.99 24.35 -3.58
C ASP A 219 -3.78 25.22 -3.21
N GLU A 220 -3.93 26.17 -2.27
CA GLU A 220 -2.83 27.09 -1.88
C GLU A 220 -1.94 26.53 -0.75
N GLU A 221 -2.47 25.78 0.21
CA GLU A 221 -1.69 25.22 1.32
C GLU A 221 -0.65 24.18 0.85
N PHE A 222 -0.95 23.45 -0.23
CA PHE A 222 0.02 22.53 -0.84
C PHE A 222 1.21 23.21 -1.50
N HIS A 223 1.07 24.46 -1.93
CA HIS A 223 2.17 25.24 -2.49
C HIS A 223 2.99 26.01 -1.44
N HIS A 224 2.40 26.37 -0.29
CA HIS A 224 3.07 27.17 0.74
C HIS A 224 3.82 26.34 1.81
N TYR A 225 3.52 25.07 1.99
CA TYR A 225 4.26 24.23 2.94
C TYR A 225 5.76 24.04 2.59
N ASN A 226 6.13 24.37 1.34
CA ASN A 226 7.53 24.33 0.87
C ASN A 226 8.27 25.67 0.91
N SER A 227 7.66 26.79 1.23
CA SER A 227 8.33 28.11 1.15
C SER A 227 8.51 28.86 2.47
N GLY A 228 7.96 28.40 3.58
CA GLY A 228 8.30 28.89 4.94
C GLY A 228 8.25 30.40 5.20
N ILE A 229 7.71 31.23 4.30
CA ILE A 229 7.70 32.69 4.39
C ILE A 229 6.33 33.21 3.98
N CYS A 230 5.56 33.68 4.96
CA CYS A 230 4.44 34.61 4.70
C CYS A 230 5.01 35.97 4.34
N ASP A 231 5.19 36.27 3.06
CA ASP A 231 5.57 37.59 2.62
C ASP A 231 4.32 38.48 2.49
N THR A 232 4.20 39.47 3.33
CA THR A 232 3.06 40.40 3.45
C THR A 232 3.07 41.52 2.40
N THR A 233 3.92 41.45 1.39
CA THR A 233 4.04 42.47 0.34
C THR A 233 3.71 41.91 -1.04
N TYR A 234 2.47 41.56 -1.28
CA TYR A 234 2.03 41.20 -2.63
C TYR A 234 1.65 42.44 -3.44
N ASN A 235 2.55 42.84 -4.35
CA ASN A 235 2.30 43.93 -5.31
C ASN A 235 1.70 43.41 -6.61
N LYS A 236 0.49 43.84 -6.92
CA LYS A 236 -0.38 43.37 -7.99
C LYS A 236 0.14 43.62 -9.44
N ASN A 237 1.30 44.25 -9.60
CA ASN A 237 1.75 44.80 -10.90
C ASN A 237 2.96 44.10 -11.54
N SER A 238 3.36 42.89 -11.08
CA SER A 238 4.59 42.26 -11.56
C SER A 238 4.39 40.86 -12.17
N TYR A 239 3.40 40.63 -13.01
CA TYR A 239 3.36 39.41 -13.83
C TYR A 239 3.75 39.73 -15.28
N PRO A 240 4.68 38.97 -15.87
CA PRO A 240 4.93 39.01 -17.31
C PRO A 240 3.76 38.35 -18.06
N THR A 241 3.25 39.06 -19.07
CA THR A 241 2.05 38.82 -19.88
C THR A 241 2.18 37.66 -20.88
N ASN A 242 2.69 36.48 -20.50
CA ASN A 242 2.82 35.34 -21.43
C ASN A 242 2.49 33.98 -20.81
N TYR A 243 1.34 33.90 -20.15
CA TYR A 243 0.70 32.60 -19.90
C TYR A 243 -0.76 32.67 -20.33
N LYS A 244 -1.07 32.03 -21.46
CA LYS A 244 -2.44 31.74 -21.89
C LYS A 244 -3.05 30.73 -20.92
N TYR A 245 -3.84 31.20 -19.97
CA TYR A 245 -4.83 30.37 -19.26
C TYR A 245 -6.19 30.73 -19.84
N ASP A 246 -6.80 29.77 -20.53
CA ASP A 246 -8.16 29.86 -21.03
C ASP A 246 -9.14 30.00 -19.84
N ASN A 247 -10.03 30.94 -20.04
CA ASN A 247 -11.14 31.36 -19.21
C ASN A 247 -11.89 30.23 -18.48
N TYR A 248 -11.70 30.10 -17.18
CA TYR A 248 -12.74 29.66 -16.27
C TYR A 248 -12.46 30.32 -14.89
N TYR A 249 -13.37 31.14 -14.46
CA TYR A 249 -13.59 31.81 -13.17
C TYR A 249 -13.47 33.33 -13.15
N ASN A 250 -14.61 33.94 -13.48
CA ASN A 250 -14.98 35.29 -13.00
C ASN A 250 -15.66 35.16 -11.62
N GLY A 251 -15.04 35.64 -10.56
CA GLY A 251 -15.66 35.76 -9.24
C GLY A 251 -14.70 36.25 -8.17
N GLY A 252 -14.93 37.43 -7.69
CA GLY A 252 -14.14 38.29 -6.81
C GLY A 252 -13.40 37.68 -5.61
N TYR A 253 -12.20 38.14 -5.42
CA TYR A 253 -11.30 37.83 -4.30
C TYR A 253 -11.74 38.57 -3.02
N ARG A 254 -11.86 37.82 -1.91
CA ARG A 254 -11.72 38.36 -0.55
C ARG A 254 -10.66 37.52 0.17
N SER A 255 -9.65 38.24 0.69
CA SER A 255 -8.53 37.68 1.44
C SER A 255 -9.03 37.14 2.79
N CYS A 256 -8.72 35.85 3.07
CA CYS A 256 -8.75 35.31 4.43
C CYS A 256 -7.33 35.31 5.00
N CYS A 257 -6.84 36.48 5.44
CA CYS A 257 -5.73 36.61 6.39
C CYS A 257 -6.27 37.46 7.54
N ARG A 258 -6.53 36.84 8.67
CA ARG A 258 -6.52 37.42 10.03
C ARG A 258 -5.94 36.40 10.98
#